data_9bbf2ef0e424689c86676801cd34cf76
#
_entry.id   9bbf2ef0e424689c86676801cd34cf76
#
_cell.length_a   1.000
_cell.length_b   1.000
_cell.length_c   1.000
_cell.angle_alpha   90.00
_cell.angle_beta   90.00
_cell.angle_gamma   90.00
#
_symmetry.space_group_name_H-M   'P 1'
#
loop_
_entity.id
_entity.type
_entity.pdbx_description
1 polymer ?
#
loop_
_entity_poly.entity_id
_entity_poly.type
_entity_poly.pdbx_seq_one_letter_code
_entity_poly.pdbx_strand_id
1 'polypeptide(L)'
;MAMYIRVKRNKTTYFIQCDPTETALNIKQKLHALVDQPPDNQRLTLVATNDVLDDSKTLADQKVENDAIVALSVRKDDNEFEEVYIARPEDFTSFS
;
A
#
# COMPACT_ATOMS: atom_id res chain seq x y z
N MET A 1 -9.87 2.42 16.51
CA MET A 1 -8.57 2.14 17.11
C MET A 1 -7.47 2.49 16.13
N ALA A 2 -6.55 3.35 16.51
CA ALA A 2 -5.51 3.80 15.58
C ALA A 2 -4.45 2.72 15.36
N MET A 3 -4.04 2.58 14.11
CA MET A 3 -2.94 1.69 13.75
C MET A 3 -2.08 2.35 12.68
N TYR A 4 -0.96 1.74 12.37
CA TYR A 4 -0.07 2.20 11.31
C TYR A 4 0.11 1.10 10.30
N ILE A 5 0.18 1.49 9.04
CA ILE A 5 0.62 0.59 7.98
C ILE A 5 1.86 1.18 7.32
N ARG A 6 2.68 0.31 6.76
CA ARG A 6 3.87 0.71 6.03
C ARG A 6 3.56 0.61 4.54
N VAL A 7 3.49 1.75 3.88
CA VAL A 7 3.26 1.79 2.44
C VAL A 7 4.61 1.97 1.76
N LYS A 8 4.98 1.00 0.94
CA LYS A 8 6.28 1.01 0.27
C LYS A 8 6.13 1.27 -1.21
N ARG A 9 6.96 2.17 -1.71
CA ARG A 9 7.09 2.47 -3.12
C ARG A 9 8.58 2.56 -3.44
N ASN A 10 9.09 1.57 -4.16
CA ASN A 10 10.52 1.44 -4.44
C ASN A 10 11.32 1.46 -3.14
N LYS A 11 12.20 2.44 -2.95
CA LYS A 11 13.02 2.53 -1.74
C LYS A 11 12.42 3.41 -0.65
N THR A 12 11.23 3.92 -0.87
CA THR A 12 10.57 4.83 0.08
C THR A 12 9.52 4.08 0.88
N THR A 13 9.47 4.35 2.18
CA THR A 13 8.45 3.80 3.07
C THR A 13 7.69 4.96 3.70
N TYR A 14 6.36 4.90 3.58
CA TYR A 14 5.47 5.87 4.21
C TYR A 14 4.75 5.19 5.36
N PHE A 15 4.83 5.78 6.53
CA PHE A 15 4.08 5.30 7.70
C PHE A 15 2.76 6.03 7.75
N ILE A 16 1.67 5.32 7.52
CA ILE A 16 0.34 5.89 7.43
C ILE A 16 -0.47 5.50 8.65
N GLN A 17 -0.84 6.50 9.45
CA GLN A 17 -1.74 6.28 10.56
C GLN A 17 -3.15 6.12 10.02
N CYS A 18 -3.86 5.09 10.46
CA CYS A 18 -5.19 4.79 9.97
C CYS A 18 -5.98 4.02 11.01
N ASP A 19 -7.23 3.76 10.67
CA ASP A 19 -8.13 2.98 11.49
C ASP A 19 -8.55 1.74 10.70
N PRO A 20 -8.71 0.57 11.33
CA PRO A 20 -9.15 -0.63 10.60
C PRO A 20 -10.48 -0.46 9.88
N THR A 21 -11.30 0.48 10.31
CA THR A 21 -12.59 0.76 9.67
C THR A 21 -12.47 1.66 8.44
N GLU A 22 -11.29 2.24 8.19
CA GLU A 22 -11.07 3.02 6.99
C GLU A 22 -10.97 2.11 5.77
N THR A 23 -11.34 2.66 4.61
CA THR A 23 -11.25 1.92 3.35
C THR A 23 -9.89 2.13 2.70
N ALA A 24 -9.58 1.27 1.72
CA ALA A 24 -8.37 1.45 0.92
C ALA A 24 -8.38 2.80 0.20
N LEU A 25 -9.57 3.28 -0.23
CA LEU A 25 -9.69 4.59 -0.85
C LEU A 25 -9.24 5.70 0.11
N ASN A 26 -9.58 5.59 1.39
CA ASN A 26 -9.13 6.58 2.39
C ASN A 26 -7.61 6.63 2.46
N ILE A 27 -6.95 5.47 2.39
CA ILE A 27 -5.50 5.40 2.41
C ILE A 27 -4.92 6.07 1.15
N LYS A 28 -5.52 5.82 0.00
CA LYS A 28 -5.08 6.45 -1.24
C LYS A 28 -5.22 7.98 -1.18
N GLN A 29 -6.26 8.47 -0.53
CA GLN A 29 -6.45 9.91 -0.36
C GLN A 29 -5.37 10.50 0.53
N LYS A 30 -4.99 9.81 1.59
CA LYS A 30 -3.87 10.25 2.45
C LYS A 30 -2.56 10.24 1.67
N LEU A 31 -2.34 9.23 0.84
CA LEU A 31 -1.13 9.13 0.03
C LEU A 31 -1.09 10.18 -1.07
N HIS A 32 -2.24 10.64 -1.55
CA HIS A 32 -2.31 11.69 -2.57
C HIS A 32 -1.48 12.91 -2.15
N ALA A 33 -1.58 13.30 -0.89
CA ALA A 33 -0.84 14.45 -0.39
C ALA A 33 0.67 14.18 -0.31
N LEU A 34 1.06 12.93 -0.18
CA LEU A 34 2.46 12.55 -0.01
C LEU A 34 3.16 12.24 -1.32
N VAL A 35 2.45 11.62 -2.28
CA VAL A 35 3.06 11.18 -3.54
C VAL A 35 2.60 11.99 -4.74
N ASP A 36 1.73 12.95 -4.53
CA ASP A 36 1.20 13.84 -5.57
C ASP A 36 0.55 13.08 -6.72
N GLN A 37 -0.17 12.01 -6.39
CA GLN A 37 -0.92 11.22 -7.36
C GLN A 37 -2.34 11.02 -6.87
N PRO A 38 -3.35 11.26 -7.70
CA PRO A 38 -4.74 11.07 -7.27
C PRO A 38 -5.04 9.60 -7.00
N PRO A 39 -6.05 9.29 -6.20
CA PRO A 39 -6.38 7.89 -5.88
C PRO A 39 -6.59 7.00 -7.11
N ASP A 40 -7.14 7.54 -8.19
CA ASP A 40 -7.38 6.78 -9.42
C ASP A 40 -6.09 6.28 -10.07
N ASN A 41 -4.98 6.92 -9.77
CA ASN A 41 -3.68 6.53 -10.31
C ASN A 41 -2.90 5.65 -9.36
N GLN A 42 -3.49 5.25 -8.24
CA GLN A 42 -2.81 4.45 -7.22
C GLN A 42 -3.38 3.04 -7.17
N ARG A 43 -2.51 2.07 -6.94
CA ARG A 43 -2.91 0.70 -6.66
C ARG A 43 -2.17 0.23 -5.40
N LEU A 44 -2.92 -0.25 -4.42
CA LEU A 44 -2.37 -0.78 -3.18
C LEU A 44 -2.47 -2.31 -3.20
N THR A 45 -1.38 -2.97 -2.87
CA THR A 45 -1.31 -4.44 -2.82
C THR A 45 -0.78 -4.86 -1.46
N LEU A 46 -1.52 -5.75 -0.78
CA LEU A 46 -1.05 -6.30 0.48
C LEU A 46 0.07 -7.29 0.20
N VAL A 47 1.28 -6.99 0.67
CA VAL A 47 2.47 -7.77 0.34
C VAL A 47 2.38 -9.21 0.86
N ALA A 48 1.82 -9.40 2.05
CA ALA A 48 1.75 -10.72 2.68
C ALA A 48 0.95 -11.73 1.84
N THR A 49 -0.11 -11.28 1.17
CA THR A 49 -1.00 -12.15 0.39
C THR A 49 -0.92 -11.88 -1.09
N ASN A 50 -0.27 -10.80 -1.49
CA ASN A 50 -0.19 -10.33 -2.88
C ASN A 50 -1.56 -9.98 -3.47
N ASP A 51 -2.50 -9.58 -2.62
CA ASP A 51 -3.85 -9.19 -3.04
C ASP A 51 -3.93 -7.69 -3.25
N VAL A 52 -4.55 -7.29 -4.36
CA VAL A 52 -4.83 -5.87 -4.62
C VAL A 52 -6.00 -5.45 -3.72
N LEU A 53 -5.83 -4.34 -3.02
CA LEU A 53 -6.85 -3.84 -2.10
C LEU A 53 -8.01 -3.19 -2.87
N ASP A 54 -9.22 -3.50 -2.43
CA ASP A 54 -10.45 -2.95 -3.02
C ASP A 54 -10.76 -1.62 -2.35
N ASP A 55 -10.98 -0.58 -3.15
CA ASP A 55 -11.23 0.78 -2.64
C ASP A 55 -12.46 0.87 -1.73
N SER A 56 -13.46 0.02 -1.98
CA SER A 56 -14.73 0.10 -1.27
C SER A 56 -14.76 -0.72 0.02
N LYS A 57 -13.74 -1.51 0.27
CA LYS A 57 -13.70 -2.38 1.45
C LYS A 57 -12.81 -1.79 2.52
N THR A 58 -13.13 -2.10 3.78
CA THR A 58 -12.31 -1.65 4.90
C THR A 58 -10.98 -2.40 4.96
N LEU A 59 -10.03 -1.81 5.66
CA LEU A 59 -8.74 -2.46 5.86
C LEU A 59 -8.90 -3.77 6.62
N ALA A 60 -9.76 -3.79 7.64
CA ALA A 60 -10.01 -4.99 8.42
C ALA A 60 -10.59 -6.12 7.57
N ASP A 61 -11.52 -5.80 6.67
CA ASP A 61 -12.13 -6.79 5.78
C ASP A 61 -11.12 -7.40 4.81
N GLN A 62 -10.04 -6.69 4.55
CA GLN A 62 -9.01 -7.12 3.62
C GLN A 62 -7.78 -7.67 4.33
N LYS A 63 -7.89 -7.91 5.64
CA LYS A 63 -6.83 -8.48 6.47
C LYS A 63 -5.61 -7.59 6.57
N VAL A 64 -5.79 -6.29 6.43
CA VAL A 64 -4.72 -5.32 6.65
C VAL A 64 -4.66 -5.01 8.14
N GLU A 65 -3.61 -5.46 8.79
CA GLU A 65 -3.44 -5.35 10.23
C GLU A 65 -2.47 -4.22 10.56
N ASN A 66 -2.33 -3.96 11.87
CA ASN A 66 -1.35 -3.01 12.34
C ASN A 66 0.04 -3.42 11.87
N ASP A 67 0.79 -2.45 11.35
CA ASP A 67 2.16 -2.66 10.86
C ASP A 67 2.23 -3.50 9.57
N ALA A 68 1.11 -3.67 8.87
CA ALA A 68 1.10 -4.38 7.60
C ALA A 68 1.91 -3.63 6.54
N ILE A 69 2.51 -4.38 5.63
CA ILE A 69 3.27 -3.80 4.51
C ILE A 69 2.38 -3.83 3.28
N VAL A 70 2.18 -2.66 2.70
CA VAL A 70 1.35 -2.48 1.51
C VAL A 70 2.22 -1.86 0.42
N ALA A 71 2.20 -2.46 -0.77
CA ALA A 71 2.93 -1.92 -1.92
C ALA A 71 2.06 -0.88 -2.62
N LEU A 72 2.64 0.28 -2.89
CA LEU A 72 1.99 1.33 -3.67
C LEU A 72 2.57 1.33 -5.07
N SER A 73 1.70 1.14 -6.07
CA SER A 73 2.03 1.28 -7.47
C SER A 73 1.30 2.49 -8.04
N VAL A 74 1.99 3.26 -8.87
CA VAL A 74 1.42 4.44 -9.50
C VAL A 74 1.31 4.17 -11.00
N ARG A 75 0.22 4.64 -11.61
CA ARG A 75 0.00 4.47 -13.04
C ARG A 75 1.06 5.21 -13.84
N LYS A 76 1.74 4.50 -14.73
CA LYS A 76 2.75 5.09 -15.62
C LYS A 76 2.11 5.76 -16.81
N ASP A 77 1.19 5.03 -17.44
CA ASP A 77 0.47 5.44 -18.65
C ASP A 77 -1.00 5.14 -18.45
N ASP A 78 -1.79 5.29 -19.50
CA ASP A 78 -3.24 5.18 -19.39
C ASP A 78 -3.72 3.89 -18.77
N ASN A 79 -3.03 2.77 -18.98
CA ASN A 79 -3.50 1.47 -18.54
C ASN A 79 -2.45 0.67 -17.77
N GLU A 80 -1.30 1.23 -17.48
CA GLU A 80 -0.21 0.49 -16.84
C GLU A 80 0.20 1.10 -15.52
N PHE A 81 0.41 0.23 -14.53
CA PHE A 81 0.99 0.62 -13.25
C PHE A 81 2.46 0.26 -13.22
N GLU A 82 3.26 1.08 -12.55
CA GLU A 82 4.67 0.77 -12.36
C GLU A 82 4.81 -0.50 -11.54
N GLU A 83 5.89 -1.24 -11.77
CA GLU A 83 6.23 -2.35 -10.90
C GLU A 83 6.96 -1.83 -9.69
N VAL A 84 6.54 -2.27 -8.51
CA VAL A 84 7.18 -1.91 -7.27
C VAL A 84 7.81 -3.16 -6.69
N TYR A 85 9.15 -3.16 -6.63
CA TYR A 85 9.87 -4.26 -6.00
C TYR A 85 9.99 -4.00 -4.51
N ILE A 86 9.49 -4.95 -3.73
CA ILE A 86 9.57 -4.88 -2.28
C ILE A 86 10.21 -6.16 -1.78
N ALA A 87 11.36 -6.04 -1.13
CA ALA A 87 12.05 -7.19 -0.58
C ALA A 87 11.18 -7.83 0.51
N ARG A 88 11.01 -9.14 0.42
CA ARG A 88 10.32 -9.94 1.43
C ARG A 88 11.34 -10.39 2.47
N PRO A 89 10.89 -10.86 3.64
CA PRO A 89 11.84 -11.38 4.63
C PRO A 89 12.79 -12.41 4.10
N GLU A 90 12.32 -13.33 3.25
CA GLU A 90 13.18 -14.32 2.63
C GLU A 90 14.18 -13.73 1.65
N ASP A 91 13.84 -12.58 1.06
CA ASP A 91 14.76 -11.90 0.14
C ASP A 91 15.89 -11.20 0.89
N PHE A 92 15.65 -10.80 2.11
CA PHE A 92 16.68 -10.15 2.93
C PHE A 92 17.84 -11.10 3.21
N THR A 93 17.56 -12.40 3.30
CA THR A 93 18.63 -13.37 3.54
C THR A 93 19.52 -13.54 2.31
N SER A 94 19.01 -13.27 1.14
CA SER A 94 19.80 -13.37 -0.09
C SER A 94 20.69 -12.16 -0.31
N PHE A 95 20.48 -11.08 0.42
CA PHE A 95 21.33 -9.89 0.32
C PHE A 95 22.43 -9.84 1.36
N SER A 96 22.39 -10.71 2.30
CA SER A 96 23.37 -10.71 3.39
C SER A 96 24.64 -11.46 3.03
#